data_7218c14be34116deffa4ca91a5822334
#
_entry.id   7218c14be34116deffa4ca91a5822334
#
_cell.length_a   1.000
_cell.length_b   1.000
_cell.length_c   1.000
_cell.angle_alpha   90.00
_cell.angle_beta   90.00
_cell.angle_gamma   90.00
#
_symmetry.space_group_name_H-M   'P 1'
#
loop_
_entity.id
_entity.type
_entity.pdbx_description
1 polymer ?
#
loop_
_entity_poly.entity_id
_entity_poly.type
_entity_poly.pdbx_seq_one_letter_code
_entity_poly.pdbx_strand_id
1 'polypeptide(L)'
;MMIEADAIIANLTPFRGIAADTGTSFELGFMCALGKPVFAYTNVAADHFTRIKRHYGDVATLDETGRYRGPDGLSIENFDMADNLMLHGGILRRGGVVVVGDAPVEALYTDLKAFKECLQHAVQALLEQKNQ
;
A
#
# COMPACT_ATOMS: atom_id res chain seq x y z
N MET A 1 -3.77 -4.01 21.77
CA MET A 1 -3.85 -2.97 20.72
C MET A 1 -4.43 -3.52 19.43
N MET A 2 -3.69 -4.25 18.56
CA MET A 2 -4.26 -4.74 17.27
C MET A 2 -5.45 -5.71 17.46
N ILE A 3 -5.40 -6.58 18.45
CA ILE A 3 -6.50 -7.53 18.73
C ILE A 3 -7.80 -6.80 19.12
N GLU A 4 -7.71 -5.67 19.81
CA GLU A 4 -8.84 -4.87 20.29
C GLU A 4 -9.32 -3.83 19.27
N ALA A 5 -8.52 -3.52 18.26
CA ALA A 5 -8.90 -2.59 17.19
C ALA A 5 -9.99 -3.20 16.29
N ASP A 6 -10.94 -2.39 15.84
CA ASP A 6 -12.02 -2.83 14.94
C ASP A 6 -11.60 -2.84 13.48
N ALA A 7 -10.63 -2.02 13.10
CA ALA A 7 -10.08 -1.91 11.74
C ALA A 7 -8.65 -1.37 11.77
N ILE A 8 -7.97 -1.37 10.62
CA ILE A 8 -6.70 -0.68 10.40
C ILE A 8 -6.80 0.26 9.21
N ILE A 9 -6.19 1.44 9.32
CA ILE A 9 -5.84 2.33 8.22
C ILE A 9 -4.33 2.42 8.16
N ALA A 10 -3.72 1.76 7.19
CA ALA A 10 -2.27 1.67 7.03
C ALA A 10 -1.73 2.80 6.14
N ASN A 11 -0.65 3.45 6.57
CA ASN A 11 0.08 4.40 5.73
C ASN A 11 1.13 3.65 4.90
N LEU A 12 0.89 3.48 3.61
CA LEU A 12 1.80 2.85 2.65
C LEU A 12 2.71 3.87 1.93
N THR A 13 2.74 5.13 2.37
CA THR A 13 3.72 6.10 1.86
C THR A 13 5.13 5.52 2.07
N PRO A 14 5.97 5.43 1.02
CA PRO A 14 7.30 4.84 1.12
C PRO A 14 8.11 5.45 2.27
N PHE A 15 8.72 4.61 3.10
CA PHE A 15 9.45 5.01 4.28
C PHE A 15 10.86 4.40 4.29
N ARG A 16 11.89 5.26 4.29
CA ARG A 16 13.31 4.86 4.25
C ARG A 16 13.68 3.93 3.08
N GLY A 17 12.95 4.04 1.96
CA GLY A 17 13.15 3.21 0.79
C GLY A 17 12.03 3.38 -0.23
N ILE A 18 11.84 2.36 -1.08
CA ILE A 18 10.88 2.37 -2.20
C ILE A 18 9.50 1.79 -1.83
N ALA A 19 9.39 1.17 -0.66
CA ALA A 19 8.18 0.49 -0.19
C ALA A 19 7.72 1.04 1.16
N ALA A 20 6.55 0.62 1.59
CA ALA A 20 5.99 0.92 2.90
C ALA A 20 6.91 0.43 4.04
N ASP A 21 6.74 1.01 5.23
CA ASP A 21 7.43 0.59 6.44
C ASP A 21 7.13 -0.87 6.80
N THR A 22 8.17 -1.59 7.22
CA THR A 22 8.07 -3.03 7.57
C THR A 22 7.17 -3.29 8.77
N GLY A 23 7.14 -2.38 9.76
CA GLY A 23 6.24 -2.47 10.90
C GLY A 23 4.78 -2.35 10.46
N THR A 24 4.48 -1.35 9.63
CA THR A 24 3.15 -1.17 9.03
C THR A 24 2.73 -2.40 8.20
N SER A 25 3.67 -2.98 7.45
CA SER A 25 3.41 -4.21 6.67
C SER A 25 3.04 -5.39 7.55
N PHE A 26 3.75 -5.57 8.68
CA PHE A 26 3.44 -6.61 9.66
C PHE A 26 2.05 -6.40 10.29
N GLU A 27 1.75 -5.19 10.73
CA GLU A 27 0.46 -4.84 11.35
C GLU A 27 -0.71 -5.07 10.38
N LEU A 28 -0.55 -4.66 9.12
CA LEU A 28 -1.55 -4.89 8.07
C LEU A 28 -1.80 -6.40 7.86
N GLY A 29 -0.73 -7.20 7.71
CA GLY A 29 -0.84 -8.65 7.55
C GLY A 29 -1.51 -9.32 8.76
N PHE A 30 -1.19 -8.87 9.97
CA PHE A 30 -1.80 -9.37 11.20
C PHE A 30 -3.31 -9.06 11.25
N MET A 31 -3.73 -7.85 10.90
CA MET A 31 -5.15 -7.48 10.85
C MET A 31 -5.90 -8.25 9.75
N CYS A 32 -5.27 -8.48 8.60
CA CYS A 32 -5.81 -9.36 7.57
C CYS A 32 -6.05 -10.78 8.09
N ALA A 33 -5.10 -11.35 8.83
CA ALA A 33 -5.21 -12.70 9.41
C ALA A 33 -6.32 -12.79 10.47
N LEU A 34 -6.56 -11.72 11.23
CA LEU A 34 -7.69 -11.61 12.17
C LEU A 34 -9.06 -11.45 11.49
N GLY A 35 -9.11 -11.33 10.17
CA GLY A 35 -10.36 -11.11 9.45
C GLY A 35 -10.96 -9.72 9.61
N LYS A 36 -10.20 -8.77 10.13
CA LYS A 36 -10.68 -7.41 10.38
C LYS A 36 -10.67 -6.55 9.12
N PRO A 37 -11.49 -5.49 9.03
CA PRO A 37 -11.45 -4.52 7.96
C PRO A 37 -10.08 -3.86 7.85
N VAL A 38 -9.54 -3.79 6.64
CA VAL A 38 -8.23 -3.24 6.35
C VAL A 38 -8.33 -2.20 5.24
N PHE A 39 -7.76 -1.04 5.48
CA PHE A 39 -7.71 0.08 4.54
C PHE A 39 -6.29 0.63 4.51
N ALA A 40 -5.93 1.30 3.43
CA ALA A 40 -4.64 1.98 3.37
C ALA A 40 -4.70 3.23 2.51
N TYR A 41 -3.70 4.07 2.68
CA TYR A 41 -3.44 5.21 1.83
C TYR A 41 -1.95 5.36 1.57
N THR A 42 -1.62 6.05 0.49
CA THR A 42 -0.27 6.53 0.22
C THR A 42 -0.34 7.96 -0.28
N ASN A 43 0.67 8.76 0.05
CA ASN A 43 0.82 10.14 -0.43
C ASN A 43 1.71 10.23 -1.69
N VAL A 44 2.03 9.10 -2.33
CA VAL A 44 2.85 9.00 -3.54
C VAL A 44 2.04 8.42 -4.68
N ALA A 45 1.84 9.21 -5.74
CA ALA A 45 1.08 8.78 -6.92
C ALA A 45 1.80 7.71 -7.75
N ALA A 46 3.15 7.73 -7.75
CA ALA A 46 3.93 6.73 -8.47
C ALA A 46 3.71 5.31 -7.90
N ASP A 47 3.34 4.37 -8.75
CA ASP A 47 3.19 2.97 -8.39
C ASP A 47 4.52 2.32 -7.96
N HIS A 48 4.44 1.12 -7.43
CA HIS A 48 5.58 0.38 -6.91
C HIS A 48 6.65 0.15 -7.97
N PHE A 49 6.26 -0.30 -9.17
CA PHE A 49 7.18 -0.55 -10.29
C PHE A 49 7.92 0.73 -10.72
N THR A 50 7.21 1.83 -10.88
CA THR A 50 7.78 3.13 -11.23
C THR A 50 8.80 3.60 -10.20
N ARG A 51 8.52 3.42 -8.89
CA ARG A 51 9.46 3.77 -7.82
C ARG A 51 10.73 2.92 -7.87
N ILE A 52 10.60 1.62 -8.10
CA ILE A 52 11.75 0.70 -8.25
C ILE A 52 12.61 1.12 -9.44
N LYS A 53 12.01 1.37 -10.61
CA LYS A 53 12.73 1.84 -11.80
C LYS A 53 13.50 3.14 -11.55
N ARG A 54 12.87 4.11 -10.89
CA ARG A 54 13.54 5.37 -10.51
C ARG A 54 14.71 5.13 -9.56
N HIS A 55 14.58 4.20 -8.63
CA HIS A 55 15.64 3.87 -7.67
C HIS A 55 16.87 3.24 -8.36
N TYR A 56 16.65 2.34 -9.30
CA TYR A 56 17.74 1.68 -10.06
C TYR A 56 18.19 2.44 -11.31
N GLY A 57 17.63 3.60 -11.61
CA GLY A 57 17.99 4.36 -12.80
C GLY A 57 17.36 3.83 -14.10
N ASP A 58 16.15 3.31 -14.02
CA ASP A 58 15.35 2.80 -15.14
C ASP A 58 16.00 1.60 -15.90
N VAL A 59 16.80 0.80 -15.20
CA VAL A 59 17.55 -0.34 -15.75
C VAL A 59 16.79 -1.68 -15.61
N ALA A 60 15.49 -1.64 -15.37
CA ALA A 60 14.67 -2.85 -15.35
C ALA A 60 14.57 -3.47 -16.75
N THR A 61 14.91 -4.74 -16.87
CA THR A 61 14.86 -5.50 -18.13
C THR A 61 13.79 -6.58 -18.07
N LEU A 62 13.16 -6.86 -19.21
CA LEU A 62 12.20 -7.95 -19.34
C LEU A 62 12.95 -9.24 -19.69
N ASP A 63 12.80 -10.29 -18.88
CA ASP A 63 13.39 -11.59 -19.17
C ASP A 63 12.52 -12.42 -20.13
N GLU A 64 13.05 -13.58 -20.57
CA GLU A 64 12.36 -14.51 -21.50
C GLU A 64 11.05 -15.10 -20.90
N THR A 65 10.83 -15.00 -19.61
CA THR A 65 9.57 -15.42 -18.96
C THR A 65 8.55 -14.28 -18.86
N GLY A 66 8.87 -13.10 -19.36
CA GLY A 66 8.03 -11.90 -19.29
C GLY A 66 8.03 -11.21 -17.93
N ARG A 67 9.06 -11.45 -17.11
CA ARG A 67 9.22 -10.80 -15.79
C ARG A 67 10.29 -9.71 -15.88
N TYR A 68 10.00 -8.60 -15.22
CA TYR A 68 11.00 -7.55 -15.04
C TYR A 68 12.07 -7.96 -14.03
N ARG A 69 13.33 -7.65 -14.35
CA ARG A 69 14.51 -7.89 -13.53
C ARG A 69 15.23 -6.58 -13.25
N GLY A 70 15.69 -6.43 -12.01
CA GLY A 70 16.60 -5.36 -11.63
C GLY A 70 18.05 -5.66 -12.06
N PRO A 71 18.98 -4.71 -11.87
CA PRO A 71 20.41 -4.91 -12.16
C PRO A 71 21.05 -6.00 -11.28
N ASP A 72 20.42 -6.36 -10.19
CA ASP A 72 20.78 -7.47 -9.28
C ASP A 72 20.22 -8.84 -9.73
N GLY A 73 19.48 -8.88 -10.86
CA GLY A 73 18.83 -10.08 -11.38
C GLY A 73 17.56 -10.50 -10.65
N LEU A 74 17.16 -9.79 -9.59
CA LEU A 74 15.95 -10.09 -8.83
C LEU A 74 14.69 -9.63 -9.57
N SER A 75 13.58 -10.36 -9.33
CA SER A 75 12.29 -10.05 -9.95
C SER A 75 11.72 -8.74 -9.41
N ILE A 76 11.19 -7.92 -10.32
CA ILE A 76 10.48 -6.69 -9.99
C ILE A 76 9.00 -6.89 -10.32
N GLU A 77 8.13 -6.60 -9.35
CA GLU A 77 6.69 -6.65 -9.53
C GLU A 77 6.21 -5.47 -10.40
N ASN A 78 5.32 -5.76 -11.35
CA ASN A 78 4.66 -4.76 -12.20
C ASN A 78 3.17 -5.10 -12.33
N PHE A 79 2.39 -4.65 -11.36
CA PHE A 79 0.95 -4.95 -11.24
C PHE A 79 0.09 -3.69 -11.14
N ASP A 80 0.64 -2.52 -11.48
CA ASP A 80 -0.03 -1.21 -11.35
C ASP A 80 -0.54 -0.95 -9.93
N MET A 81 0.21 -1.41 -8.92
CA MET A 81 -0.14 -1.31 -7.51
C MET A 81 0.66 -0.22 -6.80
N ALA A 82 0.04 0.41 -5.81
CA ALA A 82 0.67 1.46 -5.00
C ALA A 82 1.85 0.94 -4.15
N ASP A 83 1.87 -0.35 -3.82
CA ASP A 83 2.97 -1.02 -3.14
C ASP A 83 3.02 -2.50 -3.55
N ASN A 84 3.88 -3.29 -2.91
CA ASN A 84 4.01 -4.73 -3.12
C ASN A 84 2.65 -5.43 -3.22
N LEU A 85 2.57 -6.45 -4.08
CA LEU A 85 1.35 -7.24 -4.33
C LEU A 85 0.68 -7.73 -3.04
N MET A 86 1.44 -8.18 -2.06
CA MET A 86 0.88 -8.72 -0.81
C MET A 86 0.23 -7.64 0.06
N LEU A 87 0.72 -6.40 0.00
CA LEU A 87 0.12 -5.28 0.71
C LEU A 87 -1.13 -4.78 -0.01
N HIS A 88 -0.97 -4.26 -1.22
CA HIS A 88 -2.08 -3.69 -1.98
C HIS A 88 -3.13 -4.74 -2.33
N GLY A 89 -2.71 -5.86 -2.90
CA GLY A 89 -3.60 -6.96 -3.29
C GLY A 89 -4.26 -7.62 -2.07
N GLY A 90 -3.56 -7.73 -0.95
CA GLY A 90 -4.10 -8.24 0.31
C GLY A 90 -5.26 -7.38 0.83
N ILE A 91 -5.14 -6.06 0.77
CA ILE A 91 -6.20 -5.11 1.13
C ILE A 91 -7.42 -5.29 0.23
N LEU A 92 -7.22 -5.27 -1.10
CA LEU A 92 -8.30 -5.43 -2.08
C LEU A 92 -9.03 -6.77 -1.92
N ARG A 93 -8.29 -7.86 -1.68
CA ARG A 93 -8.86 -9.19 -1.47
C ARG A 93 -9.75 -9.25 -0.21
N ARG A 94 -9.52 -8.38 0.76
CA ARG A 94 -10.32 -8.26 1.99
C ARG A 94 -11.49 -7.28 1.83
N GLY A 95 -11.74 -6.77 0.62
CA GLY A 95 -12.78 -5.76 0.36
C GLY A 95 -12.42 -4.35 0.86
N GLY A 96 -11.15 -4.13 1.20
CA GLY A 96 -10.66 -2.80 1.59
C GLY A 96 -10.31 -1.92 0.39
N VAL A 97 -9.82 -0.73 0.67
CA VAL A 97 -9.47 0.29 -0.32
C VAL A 97 -8.04 0.77 -0.07
N VAL A 98 -7.31 1.04 -1.14
CA VAL A 98 -6.04 1.78 -1.11
C VAL A 98 -6.23 3.12 -1.80
N VAL A 99 -6.21 4.19 -1.02
CA VAL A 99 -6.31 5.56 -1.54
C VAL A 99 -4.93 6.06 -1.94
N VAL A 100 -4.80 6.49 -3.19
CA VAL A 100 -3.53 7.00 -3.75
C VAL A 100 -3.62 8.51 -3.87
N GLY A 101 -2.87 9.21 -3.04
CA GLY A 101 -2.68 10.66 -3.08
C GLY A 101 -1.45 11.05 -3.90
N ASP A 102 -1.31 12.36 -4.10
CA ASP A 102 -0.17 12.97 -4.77
C ASP A 102 0.26 14.23 -3.98
N ALA A 103 0.95 13.99 -2.88
CA ALA A 103 1.43 15.07 -2.03
C ALA A 103 2.77 15.62 -2.53
N PRO A 104 3.03 16.93 -2.39
CA PRO A 104 4.35 17.48 -2.65
C PRO A 104 5.38 16.89 -1.68
N VAL A 105 6.65 16.82 -2.12
CA VAL A 105 7.73 16.13 -1.39
C VAL A 105 7.89 16.66 0.04
N GLU A 106 7.75 17.96 0.24
CA GLU A 106 7.84 18.62 1.55
C GLU A 106 6.69 18.30 2.51
N ALA A 107 5.56 17.82 1.96
CA ALA A 107 4.37 17.45 2.73
C ALA A 107 4.09 15.94 2.73
N LEU A 108 5.03 15.13 2.26
CA LEU A 108 4.85 13.70 2.01
C LEU A 108 4.31 12.93 3.24
N TYR A 109 4.74 13.32 4.44
CA TYR A 109 4.32 12.68 5.70
C TYR A 109 3.36 13.54 6.53
N THR A 110 2.95 14.70 6.04
CA THR A 110 2.07 15.65 6.75
C THR A 110 0.79 15.98 6.00
N ASP A 111 0.70 15.68 4.69
CA ASP A 111 -0.55 15.81 3.94
C ASP A 111 -1.54 14.73 4.39
N LEU A 112 -2.70 15.17 4.84
CA LEU A 112 -3.76 14.31 5.36
C LEU A 112 -4.91 14.07 4.36
N LYS A 113 -4.80 14.51 3.11
CA LYS A 113 -5.90 14.37 2.13
C LYS A 113 -6.24 12.92 1.88
N ALA A 114 -5.27 12.11 1.48
CA ALA A 114 -5.47 10.68 1.21
C ALA A 114 -5.90 9.92 2.47
N PHE A 115 -5.35 10.26 3.64
CA PHE A 115 -5.81 9.70 4.92
C PHE A 115 -7.28 10.00 5.20
N LYS A 116 -7.72 11.25 5.03
CA LYS A 116 -9.12 11.65 5.28
C LYS A 116 -10.10 10.93 4.34
N GLU A 117 -9.73 10.78 3.07
CA GLU A 117 -10.53 10.00 2.11
C GLU A 117 -10.59 8.52 2.52
N CYS A 118 -9.45 7.93 2.87
CA CYS A 118 -9.39 6.55 3.36
C CYS A 118 -10.23 6.35 4.63
N LEU A 119 -10.22 7.31 5.55
CA LEU A 119 -11.04 7.30 6.77
C LEU A 119 -12.54 7.28 6.44
N GLN A 120 -12.98 8.02 5.42
CA GLN A 120 -14.39 8.01 4.99
C GLN A 120 -14.80 6.60 4.52
N HIS A 121 -13.97 5.91 3.74
CA HIS A 121 -14.23 4.53 3.34
C HIS A 121 -14.29 3.58 4.53
N ALA A 122 -13.38 3.73 5.49
CA ALA A 122 -13.36 2.90 6.69
C ALA A 122 -14.61 3.09 7.55
N VAL A 123 -15.02 4.34 7.77
CA VAL A 123 -16.25 4.67 8.52
C VAL A 123 -17.48 4.08 7.85
N GLN A 124 -17.62 4.24 6.54
CA GLN A 124 -18.74 3.69 5.79
C GLN A 124 -18.83 2.17 5.94
N ALA A 125 -17.72 1.46 5.74
CA ALA A 125 -17.68 0.00 5.85
C ALA A 125 -18.04 -0.49 7.27
N LEU A 126 -17.56 0.17 8.31
CA LEU A 126 -17.87 -0.18 9.71
C LEU A 126 -19.34 0.08 10.05
N LEU A 127 -19.96 1.13 9.51
CA LEU A 127 -21.39 1.40 9.71
C LEU A 127 -22.26 0.34 9.00
N GLU A 128 -21.87 -0.10 7.80
CA GLU A 128 -22.58 -1.15 7.07
C GLU A 128 -22.54 -2.50 7.82
N GLN A 129 -21.40 -2.84 8.42
CA GLN A 129 -21.27 -4.07 9.24
C GLN A 129 -22.15 -4.05 10.49
N LYS A 130 -22.36 -2.90 11.12
CA LYS A 130 -23.22 -2.78 12.30
C LYS A 130 -24.72 -2.91 11.99
N ASN A 131 -25.10 -2.72 10.75
CA ASN A 131 -26.50 -2.77 10.29
C ASN A 131 -26.89 -4.16 9.73
N GLN A 132 -25.97 -5.11 9.69
CA GLN A 132 -26.19 -6.53 9.32
C GLN A 132 -26.32 -7.41 10.54
#